data_ad843e65ecd48ae129d0efde386046af
#
_entry.id   ad843e65ecd48ae129d0efde386046af
#
_cell.length_a   1.000
_cell.length_b   1.000
_cell.length_c   1.000
_cell.angle_alpha   90.00
_cell.angle_beta   90.00
_cell.angle_gamma   90.00
#
_symmetry.space_group_name_H-M   'P 1'
#
loop_
_entity.id
_entity.type
_entity.pdbx_description
1 polymer ?
#
loop_
_entity_poly.entity_id
_entity_poly.type
_entity_poly.pdbx_seq_one_letter_code
_entity_poly.pdbx_strand_id
1 'polypeptide(L)'
;MNLDLREIPAVYMNLEQHVEKNQNMQKILKECGFKTIIRVEGVPRPDRPVAGCSLAHLKGLQEIDPPFILFEDDCMIKNFRQEIEVPDDADAVYLGISSWGRMNAHSGPYVQYEHINDDLYRTYNMLGGHSILYLTNEYVRMCQRVCHHAGYIIEDYQDIGFAEIQRWFNVYTFDDPFFYQTSGYHGTVNPLTSYPTEECFNYNKNYFLPERVV
;
A
#
# COMPACT_ATOMS: atom_id res chain seq x y z
N MET A 1 15.75 12.05 0.03
CA MET A 1 16.50 11.11 0.90
C MET A 1 16.76 9.81 0.16
N ASN A 2 17.94 9.20 0.42
CA ASN A 2 18.28 7.87 -0.13
C ASN A 2 18.03 6.82 0.94
N LEU A 3 17.32 5.75 0.58
CA LEU A 3 16.91 4.68 1.49
C LEU A 3 17.35 3.32 0.95
N ASP A 4 18.01 2.50 1.78
CA ASP A 4 18.18 1.07 1.52
C ASP A 4 16.99 0.34 2.15
N LEU A 5 16.09 -0.20 1.33
CA LEU A 5 14.87 -0.84 1.79
C LEU A 5 15.11 -2.09 2.65
N ARG A 6 16.29 -2.73 2.50
CA ARG A 6 16.65 -3.92 3.28
C ARG A 6 16.93 -3.61 4.75
N GLU A 7 17.34 -2.37 5.04
CA GLU A 7 17.57 -1.89 6.42
C GLU A 7 16.25 -1.49 7.12
N ILE A 8 15.20 -1.25 6.34
CA ILE A 8 13.88 -0.87 6.86
C ILE A 8 13.13 -2.14 7.25
N PRO A 9 12.53 -2.20 8.45
CA PRO A 9 11.74 -3.35 8.88
C PRO A 9 10.59 -3.65 7.91
N ALA A 10 10.47 -4.91 7.49
CA ALA A 10 9.35 -5.44 6.73
C ALA A 10 8.34 -6.06 7.68
N VAL A 11 7.18 -5.46 7.81
CA VAL A 11 6.04 -5.96 8.60
C VAL A 11 5.04 -6.58 7.64
N TYR A 12 4.54 -7.77 7.90
CA TYR A 12 3.47 -8.34 7.07
C TYR A 12 2.35 -8.93 7.91
N MET A 13 1.14 -8.75 7.42
CA MET A 13 -0.07 -9.27 8.06
C MET A 13 -0.45 -10.61 7.45
N ASN A 14 -0.79 -11.59 8.30
CA ASN A 14 -1.19 -12.90 7.82
C ASN A 14 -2.09 -13.59 8.84
N LEU A 15 -3.22 -14.13 8.39
CA LEU A 15 -4.08 -14.99 9.23
C LEU A 15 -3.37 -16.27 9.57
N GLU A 16 -3.48 -16.73 10.82
CA GLU A 16 -2.81 -17.94 11.31
C GLU A 16 -3.10 -19.17 10.44
N GLN A 17 -4.33 -19.29 9.98
CA GLN A 17 -4.78 -20.39 9.13
C GLN A 17 -4.22 -20.37 7.70
N HIS A 18 -3.68 -19.22 7.23
CA HIS A 18 -3.12 -19.06 5.90
C HIS A 18 -1.61 -19.43 5.87
N VAL A 19 -1.30 -20.66 6.22
CA VAL A 19 0.09 -21.16 6.38
C VAL A 19 0.90 -21.02 5.09
N GLU A 20 0.34 -21.34 3.94
CA GLU A 20 1.03 -21.25 2.64
C GLU A 20 1.37 -19.80 2.28
N LYS A 21 0.45 -18.85 2.48
CA LYS A 21 0.71 -17.44 2.29
C LYS A 21 1.81 -16.93 3.23
N ASN A 22 1.79 -17.37 4.50
CA ASN A 22 2.85 -17.04 5.46
C ASN A 22 4.23 -17.52 4.97
N GLN A 23 4.33 -18.77 4.55
CA GLN A 23 5.58 -19.34 4.03
C GLN A 23 6.08 -18.58 2.79
N ASN A 24 5.15 -18.24 1.88
CA ASN A 24 5.46 -17.49 0.68
C ASN A 24 5.98 -16.08 1.02
N MET A 25 5.31 -15.34 1.91
CA MET A 25 5.77 -14.01 2.32
C MET A 25 7.14 -14.04 2.97
N GLN A 26 7.39 -15.01 3.87
CA GLN A 26 8.72 -15.17 4.47
C GLN A 26 9.81 -15.43 3.43
N LYS A 27 9.50 -16.23 2.41
CA LYS A 27 10.41 -16.51 1.30
C LYS A 27 10.69 -15.24 0.50
N ILE A 28 9.64 -14.54 0.06
CA ILE A 28 9.73 -13.31 -0.73
C ILE A 28 10.55 -12.24 -0.01
N LEU A 29 10.26 -11.98 1.26
CA LEU A 29 10.96 -10.94 2.02
C LEU A 29 12.44 -11.29 2.26
N LYS A 30 12.76 -12.59 2.44
CA LYS A 30 14.16 -13.06 2.52
C LYS A 30 14.87 -12.94 1.17
N GLU A 31 14.20 -13.24 0.05
CA GLU A 31 14.75 -13.09 -1.30
C GLU A 31 15.05 -11.63 -1.62
N CYS A 32 14.24 -10.68 -1.16
CA CYS A 32 14.52 -9.25 -1.23
C CYS A 32 15.68 -8.81 -0.33
N GLY A 33 16.10 -9.62 0.63
CA GLY A 33 17.21 -9.33 1.53
C GLY A 33 16.85 -8.47 2.75
N PHE A 34 15.58 -8.37 3.14
CA PHE A 34 15.16 -7.65 4.35
C PHE A 34 15.83 -8.24 5.59
N LYS A 35 16.45 -7.38 6.42
CA LYS A 35 17.17 -7.79 7.63
C LYS A 35 16.24 -8.04 8.81
N THR A 36 15.14 -7.30 8.88
CA THR A 36 14.14 -7.41 9.94
C THR A 36 12.80 -7.75 9.31
N ILE A 37 12.24 -8.90 9.64
CA ILE A 37 10.95 -9.38 9.14
C ILE A 37 10.06 -9.67 10.34
N ILE A 38 8.92 -8.97 10.42
CA ILE A 38 7.97 -9.06 11.53
C ILE A 38 6.63 -9.56 10.97
N ARG A 39 6.12 -10.67 11.52
CA ARG A 39 4.78 -11.13 11.22
C ARG A 39 3.79 -10.59 12.24
N VAL A 40 2.75 -9.95 11.76
CA VAL A 40 1.59 -9.53 12.54
C VAL A 40 0.43 -10.48 12.26
N GLU A 41 -0.15 -11.02 13.31
CA GLU A 41 -1.31 -11.89 13.16
C GLU A 41 -2.52 -11.09 12.65
N GLY A 42 -3.09 -11.54 11.54
CA GLY A 42 -4.30 -10.98 10.95
C GLY A 42 -5.52 -11.12 11.89
N VAL A 43 -6.57 -10.37 11.61
CA VAL A 43 -7.80 -10.36 12.41
C VAL A 43 -8.87 -11.20 11.71
N PRO A 44 -9.20 -12.39 12.22
CA PRO A 44 -10.22 -13.23 11.60
C PRO A 44 -11.61 -12.63 11.84
N ARG A 45 -12.30 -12.26 10.78
CA ARG A 45 -13.68 -11.80 10.77
C ARG A 45 -14.43 -12.53 9.64
N PRO A 46 -14.82 -13.80 9.83
CA PRO A 46 -15.49 -14.58 8.78
C PRO A 46 -16.84 -14.01 8.37
N ASP A 47 -17.51 -13.30 9.28
CA ASP A 47 -18.76 -12.57 9.04
C ASP A 47 -18.55 -11.27 8.24
N ARG A 48 -17.37 -10.66 8.34
CA ARG A 48 -16.99 -9.39 7.72
C ARG A 48 -15.50 -9.39 7.34
N PRO A 49 -15.07 -10.14 6.30
CA PRO A 49 -13.66 -10.27 5.94
C PRO A 49 -12.98 -8.93 5.65
N VAL A 50 -13.71 -8.00 5.05
CA VAL A 50 -13.25 -6.64 4.74
C VAL A 50 -12.87 -5.87 6.01
N ALA A 51 -13.73 -5.91 7.03
CA ALA A 51 -13.45 -5.31 8.34
C ALA A 51 -12.25 -6.00 9.01
N GLY A 52 -12.11 -7.31 8.85
CA GLY A 52 -10.95 -8.08 9.32
C GLY A 52 -9.65 -7.59 8.68
N CYS A 53 -9.64 -7.32 7.37
CA CYS A 53 -8.52 -6.75 6.65
C CYS A 53 -8.13 -5.37 7.23
N SER A 54 -9.11 -4.47 7.38
CA SER A 54 -8.89 -3.14 7.95
C SER A 54 -8.32 -3.18 9.37
N LEU A 55 -8.79 -4.11 10.21
CA LEU A 55 -8.27 -4.31 11.57
C LEU A 55 -6.86 -4.94 11.57
N ALA A 56 -6.53 -5.79 10.61
CA ALA A 56 -5.18 -6.31 10.45
C ALA A 56 -4.20 -5.18 10.08
N HIS A 57 -4.58 -4.29 9.17
CA HIS A 57 -3.81 -3.07 8.88
C HIS A 57 -3.62 -2.20 10.12
N LEU A 58 -4.66 -2.01 10.93
CA LEU A 58 -4.54 -1.27 12.19
C LEU A 58 -3.49 -1.89 13.12
N LYS A 59 -3.50 -3.21 13.30
CA LYS A 59 -2.47 -3.91 14.09
C LYS A 59 -1.08 -3.73 13.49
N GLY A 60 -0.93 -3.89 12.18
CA GLY A 60 0.35 -3.69 11.47
C GLY A 60 0.92 -2.29 11.67
N LEU A 61 0.07 -1.27 11.58
CA LEU A 61 0.44 0.13 11.79
C LEU A 61 0.75 0.49 13.27
N GLN A 62 0.43 -0.39 14.20
CA GLN A 62 0.70 -0.21 15.64
C GLN A 62 1.92 -1.00 16.12
N GLU A 63 2.50 -1.85 15.25
CA GLU A 63 3.56 -2.78 15.65
C GLU A 63 4.88 -2.08 15.96
N ILE A 64 5.27 -1.12 15.12
CA ILE A 64 6.51 -0.36 15.28
C ILE A 64 6.33 1.08 14.79
N ASP A 65 7.23 1.96 15.24
CA ASP A 65 7.31 3.35 14.73
C ASP A 65 7.97 3.39 13.33
N PRO A 66 7.60 4.33 12.44
CA PRO A 66 8.24 4.50 11.15
C PRO A 66 9.72 4.89 11.26
N PRO A 67 10.59 4.55 10.27
CA PRO A 67 10.19 3.96 8.99
C PRO A 67 9.98 2.43 9.04
N PHE A 68 8.95 1.95 8.36
CA PHE A 68 8.73 0.51 8.12
C PHE A 68 7.93 0.29 6.84
N ILE A 69 7.99 -0.93 6.28
CA ILE A 69 7.15 -1.33 5.14
C ILE A 69 6.10 -2.31 5.65
N LEU A 70 4.83 -2.03 5.35
CA LEU A 70 3.72 -2.92 5.67
C LEU A 70 3.25 -3.64 4.41
N PHE A 71 3.14 -4.98 4.51
CA PHE A 71 2.72 -5.86 3.42
C PHE A 71 1.45 -6.63 3.75
N GLU A 72 0.62 -6.87 2.75
CA GLU A 72 -0.40 -7.92 2.77
C GLU A 72 0.23 -9.28 2.39
N ASP A 73 -0.38 -10.39 2.81
CA ASP A 73 0.18 -11.74 2.64
C ASP A 73 0.01 -12.35 1.24
N ASP A 74 -0.53 -11.57 0.30
CA ASP A 74 -0.70 -11.93 -1.10
C ASP A 74 0.17 -11.10 -2.06
N CYS A 75 1.18 -10.42 -1.53
CA CYS A 75 2.18 -9.72 -2.32
C CYS A 75 3.15 -10.68 -3.00
N MET A 76 3.54 -10.33 -4.22
CA MET A 76 4.58 -10.97 -5.00
C MET A 76 5.58 -9.94 -5.51
N ILE A 77 6.84 -10.35 -5.70
CA ILE A 77 7.88 -9.50 -6.28
C ILE A 77 7.57 -9.30 -7.78
N LYS A 78 7.65 -8.04 -8.23
CA LYS A 78 7.67 -7.69 -9.63
C LYS A 78 9.08 -7.21 -10.04
N ASN A 79 9.53 -6.08 -9.50
CA ASN A 79 10.83 -5.49 -9.82
C ASN A 79 11.42 -4.81 -8.57
N PHE A 80 11.84 -5.60 -7.57
CA PHE A 80 12.35 -5.07 -6.33
C PHE A 80 13.67 -4.31 -6.54
N ARG A 81 13.72 -3.06 -6.07
CA ARG A 81 14.91 -2.22 -5.98
C ARG A 81 15.37 -2.14 -4.52
N GLN A 82 16.65 -2.35 -4.29
CA GLN A 82 17.21 -2.30 -2.93
C GLN A 82 17.33 -0.87 -2.43
N GLU A 83 17.71 0.05 -3.30
CA GLU A 83 17.91 1.46 -2.99
C GLU A 83 16.90 2.31 -3.76
N ILE A 84 16.34 3.29 -3.08
CA ILE A 84 15.41 4.26 -3.66
C ILE A 84 15.79 5.67 -3.25
N GLU A 85 15.51 6.62 -4.14
CA GLU A 85 15.56 8.05 -3.83
C GLU A 85 14.14 8.63 -3.83
N VAL A 86 13.78 9.31 -2.75
CA VAL A 86 12.48 9.98 -2.60
C VAL A 86 12.68 11.38 -2.01
N PRO A 87 11.73 12.30 -2.19
CA PRO A 87 11.79 13.62 -1.56
C PRO A 87 11.95 13.55 -0.03
N ASP A 88 12.66 14.52 0.53
CA ASP A 88 12.92 14.56 1.99
C ASP A 88 11.65 14.78 2.82
N ASP A 89 10.62 15.30 2.22
CA ASP A 89 9.29 15.54 2.81
C ASP A 89 8.27 14.42 2.55
N ALA A 90 8.72 13.26 2.04
CA ALA A 90 7.84 12.13 1.79
C ALA A 90 7.24 11.58 3.09
N ASP A 91 5.93 11.39 3.11
CA ASP A 91 5.21 10.76 4.21
C ASP A 91 5.07 9.24 4.03
N ALA A 92 4.91 8.81 2.79
CA ALA A 92 4.83 7.40 2.44
C ALA A 92 5.19 7.15 0.97
N VAL A 93 5.58 5.89 0.68
CA VAL A 93 5.81 5.41 -0.68
C VAL A 93 5.05 4.11 -0.90
N TYR A 94 4.17 4.10 -1.88
CA TYR A 94 3.53 2.88 -2.34
C TYR A 94 4.51 2.11 -3.22
N LEU A 95 4.95 0.94 -2.76
CA LEU A 95 5.85 0.05 -3.48
C LEU A 95 5.10 -0.88 -4.45
N GLY A 96 3.79 -0.96 -4.27
CA GLY A 96 2.85 -1.51 -5.23
C GLY A 96 1.84 -0.46 -5.64
N ILE A 97 1.28 -0.58 -6.82
CA ILE A 97 0.33 0.38 -7.38
C ILE A 97 -1.04 -0.25 -7.64
N SER A 98 -2.02 0.60 -7.84
CA SER A 98 -3.34 0.22 -8.34
C SER A 98 -3.76 1.17 -9.46
N SER A 99 -4.39 0.63 -10.50
CA SER A 99 -5.01 1.44 -11.56
C SER A 99 -6.32 2.08 -11.14
N TRP A 100 -6.79 1.78 -9.94
CA TRP A 100 -8.03 2.34 -9.40
C TRP A 100 -7.75 3.44 -8.37
N GLY A 101 -8.60 4.46 -8.42
CA GLY A 101 -8.59 5.60 -7.48
C GLY A 101 -9.97 5.86 -6.89
N ARG A 102 -9.99 6.67 -5.84
CA ARG A 102 -11.20 7.09 -5.13
C ARG A 102 -11.51 8.56 -5.42
N MET A 103 -12.72 8.84 -5.94
CA MET A 103 -13.15 10.22 -6.22
C MET A 103 -14.66 10.36 -6.07
N ASN A 104 -15.10 11.44 -5.43
CA ASN A 104 -16.52 11.76 -5.24
C ASN A 104 -17.33 10.57 -4.69
N ALA A 105 -16.78 9.87 -3.69
CA ALA A 105 -17.35 8.67 -3.07
C ALA A 105 -17.47 7.44 -4.01
N HIS A 106 -16.82 7.45 -5.17
CA HIS A 106 -16.78 6.32 -6.11
C HIS A 106 -15.35 5.82 -6.31
N SER A 107 -15.20 4.52 -6.53
CA SER A 107 -13.94 3.87 -6.91
C SER A 107 -13.99 3.51 -8.39
N GLY A 108 -12.86 3.71 -9.09
CA GLY A 108 -12.79 3.42 -10.52
C GLY A 108 -11.41 3.75 -11.12
N PRO A 109 -11.26 3.63 -12.47
CA PRO A 109 -10.00 3.83 -13.16
C PRO A 109 -9.65 5.33 -13.31
N TYR A 110 -9.51 6.04 -12.20
CA TYR A 110 -9.22 7.47 -12.17
C TYR A 110 -8.26 7.87 -11.04
N VAL A 111 -7.09 7.25 -11.01
CA VAL A 111 -6.00 7.67 -10.12
C VAL A 111 -5.51 9.06 -10.54
N GLN A 112 -5.41 9.95 -9.57
CA GLN A 112 -4.86 11.29 -9.75
C GLN A 112 -3.41 11.30 -9.32
N TYR A 113 -2.54 11.82 -10.17
CA TYR A 113 -1.10 11.81 -9.94
C TYR A 113 -0.42 13.04 -10.54
N GLU A 114 0.78 13.28 -10.06
CA GLU A 114 1.71 14.28 -10.59
C GLU A 114 3.05 13.59 -10.84
N HIS A 115 3.60 13.79 -12.02
CA HIS A 115 4.92 13.31 -12.39
C HIS A 115 6.00 14.17 -11.73
N ILE A 116 6.83 13.59 -10.91
CA ILE A 116 7.87 14.31 -10.16
C ILE A 116 9.21 14.28 -10.91
N ASN A 117 9.62 13.11 -11.38
CA ASN A 117 10.80 12.89 -12.18
C ASN A 117 10.61 11.63 -13.05
N ASP A 118 11.66 11.14 -13.69
CA ASP A 118 11.59 10.08 -14.70
C ASP A 118 10.93 8.78 -14.19
N ASP A 119 11.00 8.48 -12.90
CA ASP A 119 10.48 7.23 -12.34
C ASP A 119 9.60 7.40 -11.09
N LEU A 120 9.36 8.64 -10.63
CA LEU A 120 8.61 8.91 -9.41
C LEU A 120 7.37 9.76 -9.66
N TYR A 121 6.26 9.32 -9.08
CA TYR A 121 4.95 9.98 -9.14
C TYR A 121 4.45 10.30 -7.75
N ARG A 122 3.83 11.47 -7.58
CA ARG A 122 3.00 11.76 -6.42
C ARG A 122 1.57 11.32 -6.69
N THR A 123 0.94 10.62 -5.74
CA THR A 123 -0.44 10.15 -5.86
C THR A 123 -1.36 10.88 -4.89
N TYR A 124 -2.63 11.03 -5.29
CA TYR A 124 -3.61 11.81 -4.53
C TYR A 124 -4.86 11.04 -4.11
N ASN A 125 -5.13 9.89 -4.73
CA ASN A 125 -6.34 9.11 -4.48
C ASN A 125 -6.24 7.64 -4.89
N MET A 126 -5.03 7.09 -5.01
CA MET A 126 -4.81 5.71 -5.45
C MET A 126 -5.28 4.73 -4.38
N LEU A 127 -6.08 3.74 -4.79
CA LEU A 127 -6.47 2.59 -3.96
C LEU A 127 -5.32 1.60 -3.80
N GLY A 128 -5.52 0.61 -2.95
CA GLY A 128 -4.57 -0.44 -2.66
C GLY A 128 -3.81 -0.20 -1.36
N GLY A 129 -3.34 -1.28 -0.76
CA GLY A 129 -2.65 -1.25 0.52
C GLY A 129 -1.63 -2.37 0.69
N HIS A 130 -1.39 -3.13 -0.40
CA HIS A 130 -0.65 -4.40 -0.32
C HIS A 130 0.86 -4.25 -0.02
N SER A 131 1.48 -3.09 -0.31
CA SER A 131 2.87 -2.80 0.06
C SER A 131 3.11 -1.30 0.15
N ILE A 132 3.27 -0.78 1.36
CA ILE A 132 3.45 0.65 1.62
C ILE A 132 4.62 0.85 2.58
N LEU A 133 5.58 1.68 2.17
CA LEU A 133 6.61 2.23 3.03
C LEU A 133 6.05 3.46 3.76
N TYR A 134 5.98 3.40 5.06
CA TYR A 134 5.58 4.49 5.95
C TYR A 134 6.82 5.21 6.48
N LEU A 135 6.88 6.53 6.35
CA LEU A 135 8.05 7.34 6.69
C LEU A 135 7.80 8.28 7.86
N THR A 136 6.55 8.74 8.07
CA THR A 136 6.23 9.70 9.12
C THR A 136 5.17 9.20 10.10
N ASN A 137 5.34 9.57 11.37
CA ASN A 137 4.37 9.27 12.43
C ASN A 137 3.01 9.94 12.18
N GLU A 138 2.99 11.06 11.49
CA GLU A 138 1.75 11.78 11.21
C GLU A 138 0.87 11.01 10.24
N TYR A 139 1.45 10.53 9.13
CA TYR A 139 0.74 9.70 8.18
C TYR A 139 0.29 8.38 8.79
N VAL A 140 1.17 7.69 9.54
CA VAL A 140 0.82 6.45 10.27
C VAL A 140 -0.38 6.67 11.18
N ARG A 141 -0.38 7.72 12.00
CA ARG A 141 -1.52 8.03 12.90
C ARG A 141 -2.82 8.30 12.13
N MET A 142 -2.75 8.95 10.98
CA MET A 142 -3.93 9.16 10.15
C MET A 142 -4.43 7.84 9.56
N CYS A 143 -3.53 6.99 9.04
CA CYS A 143 -3.87 5.66 8.55
C CYS A 143 -4.47 4.77 9.66
N GLN A 144 -3.96 4.85 10.89
CA GLN A 144 -4.54 4.15 12.06
C GLN A 144 -5.99 4.58 12.32
N ARG A 145 -6.29 5.87 12.23
CA ARG A 145 -7.67 6.38 12.38
C ARG A 145 -8.58 5.88 11.27
N VAL A 146 -8.09 5.87 10.04
CA VAL A 146 -8.81 5.31 8.88
C VAL A 146 -9.10 3.83 9.10
N CYS A 147 -8.10 3.03 9.46
CA CYS A 147 -8.28 1.60 9.72
C CYS A 147 -9.26 1.33 10.88
N HIS A 148 -9.17 2.11 11.96
CA HIS A 148 -10.11 2.02 13.07
C HIS A 148 -11.55 2.31 12.62
N HIS A 149 -11.76 3.38 11.86
CA HIS A 149 -13.06 3.73 11.32
C HIS A 149 -13.59 2.66 10.36
N ALA A 150 -12.74 2.23 9.42
CA ALA A 150 -13.08 1.18 8.45
C ALA A 150 -13.39 -0.16 9.12
N GLY A 151 -12.61 -0.58 10.12
CA GLY A 151 -12.77 -1.88 10.75
C GLY A 151 -13.87 -1.97 11.80
N TYR A 152 -14.14 -0.89 12.55
CA TYR A 152 -15.09 -0.92 13.67
C TYR A 152 -16.40 -0.16 13.41
N ILE A 153 -16.42 0.79 12.48
CA ILE A 153 -17.57 1.71 12.32
C ILE A 153 -18.34 1.41 11.04
N ILE A 154 -17.67 1.46 9.89
CA ILE A 154 -18.33 1.25 8.60
C ILE A 154 -18.19 -0.17 8.05
N GLU A 155 -17.30 -0.96 8.62
CA GLU A 155 -17.00 -2.33 8.22
C GLU A 155 -16.65 -2.46 6.71
N ASP A 156 -15.76 -1.58 6.22
CA ASP A 156 -15.34 -1.47 4.83
C ASP A 156 -13.80 -1.56 4.67
N TYR A 157 -13.29 -1.46 3.44
CA TYR A 157 -11.87 -1.47 3.14
C TYR A 157 -11.15 -0.19 3.59
N GLN A 158 -10.00 -0.35 4.23
CA GLN A 158 -9.16 0.77 4.68
C GLN A 158 -8.56 1.56 3.51
N ASP A 159 -8.30 0.91 2.36
CA ASP A 159 -7.66 1.55 1.20
C ASP A 159 -8.53 2.65 0.59
N ILE A 160 -9.86 2.58 0.74
CA ILE A 160 -10.78 3.65 0.39
C ILE A 160 -10.43 4.93 1.17
N GLY A 161 -10.30 4.82 2.48
CA GLY A 161 -9.92 5.96 3.31
C GLY A 161 -8.46 6.39 3.12
N PHE A 162 -7.53 5.44 2.85
CA PHE A 162 -6.16 5.78 2.49
C PHE A 162 -6.12 6.64 1.23
N ALA A 163 -6.87 6.25 0.19
CA ALA A 163 -6.98 7.02 -1.04
C ALA A 163 -7.55 8.45 -0.80
N GLU A 164 -8.52 8.59 0.11
CA GLU A 164 -9.12 9.88 0.43
C GLU A 164 -8.17 10.83 1.16
N ILE A 165 -7.25 10.31 1.99
CA ILE A 165 -6.31 11.13 2.77
C ILE A 165 -5.01 11.45 2.01
N GLN A 166 -4.65 10.74 0.95
CA GLN A 166 -3.38 10.94 0.21
C GLN A 166 -3.17 12.40 -0.21
N ARG A 167 -4.24 13.13 -0.54
CA ARG A 167 -4.17 14.54 -0.98
C ARG A 167 -3.62 15.51 0.08
N TRP A 168 -3.63 15.13 1.34
CA TRP A 168 -3.13 15.96 2.45
C TRP A 168 -1.71 15.60 2.87
N PHE A 169 -1.12 14.57 2.27
CA PHE A 169 0.20 14.06 2.57
C PHE A 169 1.06 13.97 1.30
N ASN A 170 2.36 13.84 1.48
CA ASN A 170 3.30 13.64 0.39
C ASN A 170 3.47 12.13 0.16
N VAL A 171 2.55 11.55 -0.61
CA VAL A 171 2.51 10.12 -0.91
C VAL A 171 3.00 9.88 -2.33
N TYR A 172 3.97 9.00 -2.48
CA TYR A 172 4.63 8.72 -3.75
C TYR A 172 4.49 7.28 -4.18
N THR A 173 4.78 7.02 -5.45
CA THR A 173 4.94 5.67 -6.04
C THR A 173 5.92 5.74 -7.21
N PHE A 174 6.45 4.59 -7.63
CA PHE A 174 7.35 4.48 -8.76
C PHE A 174 6.60 4.12 -10.05
N ASP A 175 7.19 4.42 -11.21
CA ASP A 175 6.66 4.09 -12.54
C ASP A 175 6.57 2.57 -12.75
N ASP A 176 7.51 1.80 -12.20
CA ASP A 176 7.51 0.34 -12.20
C ASP A 176 7.38 -0.17 -10.76
N PRO A 177 6.25 -0.78 -10.39
CA PRO A 177 6.01 -1.23 -9.01
C PRO A 177 6.95 -2.35 -8.61
N PHE A 178 7.39 -2.35 -7.35
CA PHE A 178 8.28 -3.38 -6.81
C PHE A 178 7.54 -4.67 -6.50
N PHE A 179 6.27 -4.52 -6.14
CA PHE A 179 5.38 -5.61 -5.77
C PHE A 179 4.03 -5.49 -6.49
N TYR A 180 3.39 -6.62 -6.65
CA TYR A 180 2.00 -6.70 -7.10
C TYR A 180 1.21 -7.63 -6.19
N GLN A 181 -0.11 -7.51 -6.22
CA GLN A 181 -1.02 -8.35 -5.44
C GLN A 181 -1.52 -9.52 -6.29
N THR A 182 -1.62 -10.69 -5.69
CA THR A 182 -2.26 -11.85 -6.33
C THR A 182 -3.74 -11.92 -5.96
N SER A 183 -4.56 -12.44 -6.88
CA SER A 183 -5.96 -12.75 -6.58
C SER A 183 -6.07 -14.20 -6.10
N GLY A 184 -6.31 -14.37 -4.81
CA GLY A 184 -6.56 -15.67 -4.19
C GLY A 184 -5.33 -16.56 -3.98
N TYR A 185 -5.57 -17.81 -3.55
CA TYR A 185 -4.54 -18.76 -3.14
C TYR A 185 -3.65 -19.29 -4.28
N HIS A 186 -4.04 -19.11 -5.54
CA HIS A 186 -3.38 -19.72 -6.69
C HIS A 186 -2.39 -18.82 -7.41
N GLY A 187 -2.04 -17.67 -6.84
CA GLY A 187 -1.04 -16.78 -7.42
C GLY A 187 -1.48 -16.14 -8.75
N THR A 188 -2.77 -16.07 -9.03
CA THR A 188 -3.28 -15.36 -10.20
C THR A 188 -2.98 -13.87 -10.05
N VAL A 189 -2.29 -13.30 -11.02
CA VAL A 189 -1.94 -11.86 -11.02
C VAL A 189 -3.20 -11.02 -10.99
N ASN A 190 -3.28 -10.09 -10.03
CA ASN A 190 -4.33 -9.08 -10.03
C ASN A 190 -4.00 -8.03 -11.12
N PRO A 191 -4.79 -7.92 -12.19
CA PRO A 191 -4.50 -7.01 -13.28
C PRO A 191 -4.49 -5.54 -12.86
N LEU A 192 -5.20 -5.18 -11.78
CA LEU A 192 -5.23 -3.80 -11.27
C LEU A 192 -3.93 -3.37 -10.59
N THR A 193 -3.06 -4.31 -10.23
CA THR A 193 -1.85 -4.04 -9.43
C THR A 193 -0.55 -4.55 -10.05
N SER A 194 -0.60 -5.04 -11.31
CA SER A 194 0.53 -5.76 -11.91
C SER A 194 1.27 -5.00 -13.01
N TYR A 195 0.73 -3.88 -13.46
CA TYR A 195 1.29 -3.12 -14.57
C TYR A 195 2.22 -1.98 -14.09
N PRO A 196 3.10 -1.46 -14.95
CA PRO A 196 3.82 -0.22 -14.71
C PRO A 196 2.85 0.95 -14.46
N THR A 197 3.31 1.95 -13.73
CA THR A 197 2.49 3.10 -13.31
C THR A 197 1.82 3.82 -14.49
N GLU A 198 2.55 4.04 -15.58
CA GLU A 198 1.99 4.71 -16.75
C GLU A 198 0.82 3.94 -17.39
N GLU A 199 0.91 2.62 -17.43
CA GLU A 199 -0.20 1.79 -17.91
C GLU A 199 -1.38 1.82 -16.95
N CYS A 200 -1.11 1.71 -15.64
CA CYS A 200 -2.13 1.76 -14.60
C CYS A 200 -2.87 3.10 -14.57
N PHE A 201 -2.15 4.22 -14.80
CA PHE A 201 -2.71 5.57 -14.71
C PHE A 201 -3.20 6.13 -16.05
N ASN A 202 -3.03 5.39 -17.12
CA ASN A 202 -3.37 5.85 -18.47
C ASN A 202 -4.84 6.17 -18.70
N TYR A 203 -5.75 5.61 -17.91
CA TYR A 203 -7.19 5.87 -17.98
C TYR A 203 -7.56 7.31 -17.56
N ASN A 204 -6.64 8.03 -16.92
CA ASN A 204 -6.94 9.30 -16.25
C ASN A 204 -6.53 10.55 -17.02
N LYS A 205 -6.06 10.42 -18.26
CA LYS A 205 -5.55 11.56 -19.05
C LYS A 205 -6.53 12.73 -19.19
N ASN A 206 -7.82 12.49 -18.98
CA ASN A 206 -8.88 13.50 -19.11
C ASN A 206 -9.65 13.74 -17.80
N TYR A 207 -9.17 13.24 -16.67
CA TYR A 207 -9.88 13.38 -15.41
C TYR A 207 -9.40 14.61 -14.65
N PHE A 208 -10.29 15.57 -14.42
CA PHE A 208 -9.94 16.78 -13.66
C PHE A 208 -9.82 16.47 -12.18
N LEU A 209 -8.68 16.85 -11.61
CA LEU A 209 -8.57 17.08 -10.19
C LEU A 209 -9.57 18.17 -9.81
N PRO A 210 -10.47 17.94 -8.84
CA PRO A 210 -11.11 19.08 -8.20
C PRO A 210 -9.98 19.97 -7.67
N GLU A 211 -10.07 21.27 -7.95
CA GLU A 211 -9.09 22.24 -7.45
C GLU A 211 -8.80 21.96 -5.99
N ARG A 212 -7.51 21.93 -5.62
CA ARG A 212 -7.12 21.83 -4.23
C ARG A 212 -7.82 22.93 -3.46
N VAL A 213 -8.74 22.55 -2.60
CA VAL A 213 -9.14 23.44 -1.51
C VAL A 213 -7.93 23.47 -0.57
N VAL A 214 -7.12 24.51 -0.73
CA VAL A 214 -5.99 24.84 0.14
C VAL A 214 -6.54 25.20 1.51
#